data_f1e97c7e061eebc396eee1097a8010d5
#
_entry.id   f1e97c7e061eebc396eee1097a8010d5
#
_cell.length_a   1.000
_cell.length_b   1.000
_cell.length_c   1.000
_cell.angle_alpha   90.00
_cell.angle_beta   90.00
_cell.angle_gamma   90.00
#
_symmetry.space_group_name_H-M   'P 1'
#
loop_
_entity.id
_entity.type
_entity.pdbx_description
1 polymer ?
#
loop_
_entity_poly.entity_id
_entity_poly.type
_entity_poly.pdbx_seq_one_letter_code
_entity_poly.pdbx_strand_id
1 'polypeptide(L)'
;TVGAYSPALVAQSIGGGGGWSLLRSTPNAQLGSEAGTSLKGGNVTLTSSSTIGTAANFSTAAVIQSVGGGGGVTGNALGNVTLGASKVRGNLSSGSVNAKLTGNAITEGQNSAALVVQSVAGGGGFGAEVKGNAVLGMTSAASSTANAGSVTFSGSGDLVVTKGIDAPAIVLQSIGGGGGWIGNVGSNATLGATHIGSANSGSIRATINYKSIQTIGEN
;
A
#
# COMPACT_ATOMS: atom_id res chain seq x y z
N THR A 1 5.88 -10.20 -13.93
CA THR A 1 7.29 -9.78 -13.78
C THR A 1 8.11 -10.90 -13.16
N VAL A 2 9.42 -10.91 -13.45
CA VAL A 2 10.35 -11.93 -12.94
C VAL A 2 11.40 -11.36 -11.98
N GLY A 3 11.46 -10.05 -11.82
CA GLY A 3 12.40 -9.37 -10.93
C GLY A 3 11.89 -9.28 -9.49
N ALA A 4 12.77 -9.42 -8.51
CA ALA A 4 12.45 -9.16 -7.11
C ALA A 4 12.11 -7.67 -6.90
N TYR A 5 11.21 -7.39 -5.97
CA TYR A 5 10.69 -6.05 -5.65
C TYR A 5 10.00 -5.34 -6.84
N SER A 6 9.48 -6.11 -7.78
CA SER A 6 8.93 -5.62 -9.04
C SER A 6 7.45 -5.96 -9.18
N PRO A 7 6.53 -5.18 -8.60
CA PRO A 7 5.11 -5.36 -8.80
C PRO A 7 4.76 -5.36 -10.29
N ALA A 8 3.76 -6.16 -10.68
CA ALA A 8 3.35 -6.19 -12.08
C ALA A 8 2.48 -4.98 -12.45
N LEU A 9 1.69 -4.48 -11.50
CA LEU A 9 0.82 -3.33 -11.72
C LEU A 9 0.81 -2.44 -10.48
N VAL A 10 1.00 -1.12 -10.69
CA VAL A 10 0.86 -0.12 -9.63
C VAL A 10 0.00 1.03 -10.15
N ALA A 11 -1.08 1.32 -9.46
CA ALA A 11 -1.94 2.47 -9.70
C ALA A 11 -2.09 3.26 -8.40
N GLN A 12 -1.60 4.50 -8.37
CA GLN A 12 -1.60 5.27 -7.13
C GLN A 12 -1.87 6.76 -7.33
N SER A 13 -2.54 7.34 -6.33
CA SER A 13 -2.70 8.79 -6.18
C SER A 13 -2.20 9.19 -4.80
N ILE A 14 -1.21 10.09 -4.73
CA ILE A 14 -0.57 10.45 -3.47
C ILE A 14 -0.59 11.96 -3.29
N GLY A 15 -1.16 12.41 -2.19
CA GLY A 15 -1.06 13.79 -1.75
C GLY A 15 0.05 13.96 -0.73
N GLY A 16 0.91 14.97 -0.90
CA GLY A 16 1.97 15.28 0.05
C GLY A 16 3.34 14.69 -0.27
N GLY A 17 3.58 14.42 -1.53
CA GLY A 17 4.86 13.87 -1.99
C GLY A 17 5.00 12.38 -1.73
N GLY A 18 5.87 11.76 -2.48
CA GLY A 18 6.08 10.33 -2.47
C GLY A 18 6.03 9.74 -3.87
N GLY A 19 5.62 8.50 -3.98
CA GLY A 19 5.59 7.79 -5.26
C GLY A 19 6.10 6.38 -5.11
N TRP A 20 6.93 5.95 -6.04
CA TRP A 20 7.57 4.65 -5.99
C TRP A 20 9.08 4.80 -5.77
N SER A 21 9.62 4.05 -4.83
CA SER A 21 11.05 3.99 -4.57
C SER A 21 11.57 2.55 -4.51
N LEU A 22 12.60 2.27 -5.29
CA LEU A 22 13.39 1.04 -5.22
C LEU A 22 14.75 1.39 -4.61
N LEU A 23 14.83 1.44 -3.30
CA LEU A 23 16.04 1.86 -2.59
C LEU A 23 16.94 0.66 -2.33
N ARG A 24 17.89 0.40 -3.23
CA ARG A 24 18.88 -0.66 -3.05
C ARG A 24 20.18 -0.24 -2.35
N SER A 25 20.41 1.06 -2.17
CA SER A 25 21.73 1.56 -1.72
C SER A 25 21.71 2.69 -0.70
N THR A 26 20.56 3.26 -0.37
CA THR A 26 20.50 4.34 0.63
C THR A 26 20.15 3.80 2.01
N PRO A 27 20.83 4.26 3.08
CA PRO A 27 20.58 3.75 4.43
C PRO A 27 19.17 4.08 4.93
N ASN A 28 18.60 5.23 4.57
CA ASN A 28 17.28 5.65 5.01
C ASN A 28 16.47 6.24 3.87
N ALA A 29 15.15 6.04 3.90
CA ALA A 29 14.22 6.59 2.93
C ALA A 29 13.06 7.30 3.60
N GLN A 30 12.73 8.49 3.09
CA GLN A 30 11.49 9.17 3.42
C GLN A 30 10.71 9.46 2.14
N LEU A 31 9.48 8.94 2.06
CA LEU A 31 8.51 9.27 1.02
C LEU A 31 7.41 10.12 1.65
N GLY A 32 7.45 11.41 1.37
CA GLY A 32 6.53 12.41 1.90
C GLY A 32 7.17 13.77 2.02
N SER A 33 6.36 14.82 2.10
CA SER A 33 6.80 16.20 2.23
C SER A 33 7.22 16.52 3.67
N GLU A 34 8.22 17.35 3.85
CA GLU A 34 8.62 17.82 5.19
C GLU A 34 7.67 18.89 5.76
N ALA A 35 6.94 19.60 4.92
CA ALA A 35 6.00 20.63 5.34
C ALA A 35 4.85 20.78 4.33
N GLY A 36 3.71 21.28 4.78
CA GLY A 36 2.57 21.59 3.93
C GLY A 36 1.27 21.72 4.71
N THR A 37 0.28 22.28 3.97
CA THR A 37 -1.08 22.42 4.49
C THR A 37 -2.04 21.68 3.61
N SER A 38 -2.70 20.68 3.86
CA SER A 38 -3.62 19.94 2.99
C SER A 38 -2.93 19.07 1.94
N LEU A 39 -2.63 17.84 2.32
CA LEU A 39 -1.98 16.83 1.49
C LEU A 39 -2.96 15.70 1.14
N LYS A 40 -3.99 16.03 0.36
CA LYS A 40 -5.05 15.06 -0.01
C LYS A 40 -4.62 14.15 -1.15
N GLY A 41 -4.86 12.85 -1.01
CA GLY A 41 -4.85 11.91 -2.12
C GLY A 41 -6.10 12.06 -2.99
N GLY A 42 -5.96 11.90 -4.30
CA GLY A 42 -7.08 11.84 -5.25
C GLY A 42 -7.69 10.45 -5.35
N ASN A 43 -8.85 10.34 -6.00
CA ASN A 43 -9.47 9.05 -6.28
C ASN A 43 -8.61 8.22 -7.25
N VAL A 44 -8.66 6.90 -7.09
CA VAL A 44 -8.06 5.96 -8.03
C VAL A 44 -9.15 5.07 -8.60
N THR A 45 -9.26 5.02 -9.93
CA THR A 45 -10.13 4.08 -10.63
C THR A 45 -9.31 3.26 -11.59
N LEU A 46 -9.35 1.95 -11.44
CA LEU A 46 -8.65 1.00 -12.29
C LEU A 46 -9.60 -0.07 -12.80
N THR A 47 -9.54 -0.34 -14.11
CA THR A 47 -10.17 -1.51 -14.72
C THR A 47 -9.09 -2.26 -15.52
N SER A 48 -8.92 -3.54 -15.23
CA SER A 48 -8.00 -4.42 -15.95
C SER A 48 -8.69 -5.75 -16.24
N SER A 49 -8.47 -6.26 -17.44
CA SER A 49 -8.94 -7.58 -17.87
C SER A 49 -7.81 -8.58 -18.13
N SER A 50 -6.61 -8.24 -17.73
CA SER A 50 -5.42 -9.07 -17.95
C SER A 50 -5.12 -9.97 -16.77
N THR A 51 -4.56 -11.14 -17.07
CA THR A 51 -3.85 -11.93 -16.03
C THR A 51 -2.58 -11.18 -15.62
N ILE A 52 -2.39 -11.01 -14.32
CA ILE A 52 -1.22 -10.37 -13.73
C ILE A 52 -0.46 -11.37 -12.87
N GLY A 53 0.87 -11.36 -12.99
CA GLY A 53 1.69 -12.31 -12.23
C GLY A 53 3.11 -11.84 -11.97
N THR A 54 3.65 -12.35 -10.87
CA THR A 54 5.03 -12.11 -10.45
C THR A 54 5.65 -13.43 -9.96
N ALA A 55 6.92 -13.65 -10.31
CA ALA A 55 7.60 -14.89 -9.95
C ALA A 55 8.61 -14.74 -8.80
N ALA A 56 9.05 -13.52 -8.51
CA ALA A 56 10.12 -13.30 -7.53
C ALA A 56 9.61 -12.82 -6.17
N ASN A 57 10.47 -12.91 -5.15
CA ASN A 57 10.17 -12.47 -3.79
C ASN A 57 9.88 -10.96 -3.71
N PHE A 58 9.03 -10.57 -2.76
CA PHE A 58 8.65 -9.19 -2.49
C PHE A 58 8.04 -8.47 -3.70
N SER A 59 7.37 -9.22 -4.56
CA SER A 59 6.83 -8.76 -5.84
C SER A 59 5.33 -8.97 -5.90
N THR A 60 4.57 -8.03 -5.32
CA THR A 60 3.10 -8.03 -5.34
C THR A 60 2.57 -7.94 -6.77
N ALA A 61 1.55 -8.72 -7.15
CA ALA A 61 1.03 -8.65 -8.51
C ALA A 61 0.34 -7.30 -8.78
N ALA A 62 -0.50 -6.80 -7.89
CA ALA A 62 -1.07 -5.45 -8.05
C ALA A 62 -1.11 -4.66 -6.74
N VAL A 63 -0.70 -3.38 -6.80
CA VAL A 63 -0.88 -2.38 -5.73
C VAL A 63 -1.72 -1.24 -6.28
N ILE A 64 -2.90 -1.03 -5.71
CA ILE A 64 -3.85 0.00 -6.13
C ILE A 64 -4.17 0.85 -4.91
N GLN A 65 -3.74 2.12 -4.89
CA GLN A 65 -3.85 2.90 -3.67
C GLN A 65 -4.11 4.39 -3.85
N SER A 66 -4.84 4.97 -2.89
CA SER A 66 -4.88 6.40 -2.65
C SER A 66 -4.29 6.70 -1.29
N VAL A 67 -3.33 7.61 -1.23
CA VAL A 67 -2.64 8.00 0.02
C VAL A 67 -2.73 9.51 0.20
N GLY A 68 -3.22 9.94 1.36
CA GLY A 68 -3.15 11.33 1.82
C GLY A 68 -2.15 11.47 2.96
N GLY A 69 -1.39 12.57 3.00
CA GLY A 69 -0.37 12.79 4.02
C GLY A 69 1.03 12.27 3.65
N GLY A 70 1.27 11.99 2.37
CA GLY A 70 2.54 11.49 1.87
C GLY A 70 2.74 9.99 2.02
N GLY A 71 3.68 9.44 1.28
CA GLY A 71 3.98 8.01 1.28
C GLY A 71 4.05 7.41 -0.12
N GLY A 72 3.55 6.19 -0.29
CA GLY A 72 3.58 5.52 -1.59
C GLY A 72 3.98 4.07 -1.54
N VAL A 73 4.85 3.66 -2.44
CA VAL A 73 5.37 2.29 -2.56
C VAL A 73 6.87 2.27 -2.37
N THR A 74 7.36 1.42 -1.47
CA THR A 74 8.78 1.09 -1.39
C THR A 74 9.03 -0.39 -1.67
N GLY A 75 10.04 -0.68 -2.47
CA GLY A 75 10.48 -2.05 -2.74
C GLY A 75 11.39 -2.57 -1.63
N ASN A 76 12.70 -2.52 -1.83
CA ASN A 76 13.69 -2.92 -0.84
C ASN A 76 14.36 -1.68 -0.22
N ALA A 77 14.36 -1.57 1.09
CA ALA A 77 15.10 -0.54 1.80
C ALA A 77 16.08 -1.18 2.79
N LEU A 78 17.37 -0.86 2.66
CA LEU A 78 18.40 -1.41 3.52
C LEU A 78 18.46 -0.77 4.91
N GLY A 79 17.91 0.42 5.08
CA GLY A 79 17.84 1.12 6.35
C GLY A 79 16.42 1.41 6.78
N ASN A 80 16.23 2.52 7.49
CA ASN A 80 14.92 2.93 7.97
C ASN A 80 14.07 3.53 6.85
N VAL A 81 12.76 3.28 6.91
CA VAL A 81 11.79 3.85 5.97
C VAL A 81 10.74 4.64 6.73
N THR A 82 10.43 5.82 6.22
CA THR A 82 9.26 6.58 6.62
C THR A 82 8.38 6.82 5.40
N LEU A 83 7.17 6.27 5.41
CA LEU A 83 6.12 6.56 4.44
C LEU A 83 5.12 7.51 5.10
N GLY A 84 5.27 8.79 4.83
CA GLY A 84 4.46 9.85 5.43
C GLY A 84 5.19 11.18 5.47
N ALA A 85 4.45 12.26 5.54
CA ALA A 85 5.01 13.58 5.68
C ALA A 85 5.34 13.90 7.15
N SER A 86 6.24 14.83 7.39
CA SER A 86 6.56 15.37 8.70
C SER A 86 6.09 16.81 8.83
N LYS A 87 5.71 17.24 10.06
CA LYS A 87 5.37 18.65 10.40
C LYS A 87 4.22 19.25 9.54
N VAL A 88 3.28 18.44 9.12
CA VAL A 88 2.14 18.88 8.29
C VAL A 88 0.90 19.14 9.16
N ARG A 89 0.07 20.11 8.74
CA ARG A 89 -1.21 20.44 9.37
C ARG A 89 -2.30 20.47 8.31
N GLY A 90 -3.56 20.26 8.73
CA GLY A 90 -4.71 20.40 7.86
C GLY A 90 -5.29 19.08 7.37
N ASN A 91 -5.68 19.02 6.11
CA ASN A 91 -6.41 17.87 5.58
C ASN A 91 -5.47 16.87 4.89
N LEU A 92 -5.38 15.67 5.46
CA LEU A 92 -4.51 14.57 5.03
C LEU A 92 -5.33 13.37 4.53
N SER A 93 -6.57 13.65 4.10
CA SER A 93 -7.49 12.62 3.65
C SER A 93 -7.02 11.97 2.35
N SER A 94 -7.32 10.70 2.18
CA SER A 94 -7.16 9.99 0.90
C SER A 94 -8.45 9.99 0.09
N GLY A 95 -8.32 9.73 -1.21
CA GLY A 95 -9.45 9.52 -2.11
C GLY A 95 -9.99 8.11 -2.04
N SER A 96 -11.13 7.89 -2.67
CA SER A 96 -11.70 6.55 -2.84
C SER A 96 -10.93 5.75 -3.88
N VAL A 97 -10.88 4.44 -3.67
CA VAL A 97 -10.27 3.49 -4.62
C VAL A 97 -11.36 2.58 -5.18
N ASN A 98 -11.48 2.56 -6.50
CA ASN A 98 -12.39 1.68 -7.22
C ASN A 98 -11.57 0.81 -8.18
N ALA A 99 -11.46 -0.47 -7.87
CA ALA A 99 -10.69 -1.43 -8.65
C ALA A 99 -11.57 -2.55 -9.18
N LYS A 100 -11.56 -2.72 -10.51
CA LYS A 100 -12.20 -3.84 -11.19
C LYS A 100 -11.13 -4.65 -11.91
N LEU A 101 -10.93 -5.88 -11.47
CA LEU A 101 -9.95 -6.80 -12.03
C LEU A 101 -10.64 -8.06 -12.54
N THR A 102 -10.59 -8.28 -13.86
CA THR A 102 -11.08 -9.50 -14.49
C THR A 102 -9.88 -10.23 -15.09
N GLY A 103 -9.65 -11.46 -14.63
CA GLY A 103 -8.46 -12.24 -14.99
C GLY A 103 -7.78 -12.76 -13.74
N ASN A 104 -6.73 -13.55 -13.91
CA ASN A 104 -6.06 -14.22 -12.81
C ASN A 104 -5.01 -13.32 -12.16
N ALA A 105 -4.74 -13.54 -10.86
CA ALA A 105 -3.63 -12.92 -10.16
C ALA A 105 -2.77 -14.02 -9.50
N ILE A 106 -1.49 -14.07 -9.86
CA ILE A 106 -0.59 -15.16 -9.44
C ILE A 106 0.72 -14.58 -8.92
N THR A 107 1.12 -14.98 -7.72
CA THR A 107 2.46 -14.68 -7.19
C THR A 107 3.14 -15.95 -6.71
N GLU A 108 4.46 -16.05 -6.95
CA GLU A 108 5.23 -17.24 -6.58
C GLU A 108 6.20 -16.97 -5.43
N GLY A 109 6.64 -15.72 -5.26
CA GLY A 109 7.65 -15.36 -4.28
C GLY A 109 7.12 -15.16 -2.87
N GLN A 110 7.99 -15.28 -1.88
CA GLN A 110 7.69 -14.93 -0.49
C GLN A 110 7.36 -13.44 -0.34
N ASN A 111 6.53 -13.10 0.64
CA ASN A 111 6.07 -11.74 0.92
C ASN A 111 5.49 -11.02 -0.33
N SER A 112 4.90 -11.78 -1.24
CA SER A 112 4.37 -11.32 -2.52
C SER A 112 2.85 -11.44 -2.55
N ALA A 113 2.15 -10.49 -1.99
CA ALA A 113 0.68 -10.45 -2.06
C ALA A 113 0.20 -10.48 -3.52
N ALA A 114 -0.94 -11.14 -3.81
CA ALA A 114 -1.47 -11.04 -5.16
C ALA A 114 -2.11 -9.67 -5.40
N LEU A 115 -3.02 -9.24 -4.55
CA LEU A 115 -3.75 -7.98 -4.72
C LEU A 115 -3.74 -7.16 -3.43
N VAL A 116 -3.29 -5.91 -3.50
CA VAL A 116 -3.38 -4.93 -2.42
C VAL A 116 -4.16 -3.71 -2.93
N VAL A 117 -5.33 -3.46 -2.34
CA VAL A 117 -6.20 -2.33 -2.69
C VAL A 117 -6.47 -1.52 -1.45
N GLN A 118 -5.99 -0.28 -1.41
CA GLN A 118 -6.05 0.49 -0.17
C GLN A 118 -6.30 1.98 -0.35
N SER A 119 -7.00 2.55 0.63
CA SER A 119 -7.14 3.99 0.83
C SER A 119 -6.58 4.34 2.19
N VAL A 120 -5.50 5.12 2.25
CA VAL A 120 -4.76 5.42 3.48
C VAL A 120 -4.66 6.93 3.66
N ALA A 121 -5.17 7.43 4.77
CA ALA A 121 -5.10 8.83 5.14
C ALA A 121 -4.17 9.02 6.35
N GLY A 122 -3.44 10.12 6.42
CA GLY A 122 -2.48 10.38 7.49
C GLY A 122 -1.08 9.80 7.22
N GLY A 123 -0.78 9.51 5.96
CA GLY A 123 0.50 8.96 5.53
C GLY A 123 0.58 7.45 5.59
N GLY A 124 1.45 6.88 4.77
CA GLY A 124 1.65 5.44 4.70
C GLY A 124 1.69 4.91 3.26
N GLY A 125 1.15 3.71 3.07
CA GLY A 125 1.13 3.08 1.75
C GLY A 125 1.58 1.62 1.78
N PHE A 126 2.45 1.24 0.86
CA PHE A 126 2.90 -0.14 0.68
C PHE A 126 4.43 -0.26 0.80
N GLY A 127 4.89 -1.18 1.63
CA GLY A 127 6.30 -1.57 1.73
C GLY A 127 6.51 -3.05 1.46
N ALA A 128 7.45 -3.41 0.59
CA ALA A 128 7.77 -4.81 0.34
C ALA A 128 8.73 -5.37 1.39
N GLU A 129 9.92 -4.79 1.52
CA GLU A 129 10.91 -5.17 2.53
C GLU A 129 11.63 -3.94 3.11
N VAL A 130 11.76 -3.88 4.43
CA VAL A 130 12.55 -2.87 5.14
C VAL A 130 13.49 -3.56 6.11
N LYS A 131 14.80 -3.42 5.94
CA LYS A 131 15.78 -4.08 6.82
C LYS A 131 15.93 -3.36 8.17
N GLY A 132 15.68 -2.07 8.23
CA GLY A 132 15.69 -1.27 9.45
C GLY A 132 14.28 -1.08 10.04
N ASN A 133 14.05 0.08 10.65
CA ASN A 133 12.74 0.46 11.17
C ASN A 133 11.81 0.95 10.06
N ALA A 134 10.53 0.62 10.16
CA ALA A 134 9.50 1.12 9.26
C ALA A 134 8.49 1.99 10.01
N VAL A 135 8.22 3.17 9.48
CA VAL A 135 7.14 4.05 9.95
C VAL A 135 6.18 4.29 8.78
N LEU A 136 4.96 3.79 8.90
CA LEU A 136 3.87 4.02 7.95
C LEU A 136 2.86 4.95 8.61
N GLY A 137 3.01 6.24 8.36
CA GLY A 137 2.22 7.29 8.96
C GLY A 137 3.02 8.58 9.14
N MET A 138 2.36 9.63 9.52
CA MET A 138 3.01 10.92 9.77
C MET A 138 3.61 10.98 11.15
N THR A 139 4.78 11.59 11.26
CA THR A 139 5.50 11.71 12.54
C THR A 139 5.06 12.90 13.38
N SER A 140 4.35 13.87 12.83
CA SER A 140 3.79 15.01 13.57
C SER A 140 2.66 15.67 12.79
N ALA A 141 1.44 15.59 13.27
CA ALA A 141 0.24 16.05 12.56
C ALA A 141 -0.79 16.75 13.48
N ALA A 142 -0.32 17.56 14.40
CA ALA A 142 -1.19 18.25 15.35
C ALA A 142 -2.33 19.04 14.64
N SER A 143 -3.56 18.85 15.08
CA SER A 143 -4.76 19.49 14.54
C SER A 143 -5.08 19.12 13.07
N SER A 144 -4.70 17.94 12.62
CA SER A 144 -4.97 17.46 11.26
C SER A 144 -6.15 16.49 11.23
N THR A 145 -6.83 16.43 10.07
CA THR A 145 -7.85 15.43 9.77
C THR A 145 -7.30 14.43 8.75
N ALA A 146 -7.54 13.15 8.99
CA ALA A 146 -7.04 12.07 8.13
C ALA A 146 -8.14 11.05 7.85
N ASN A 147 -9.13 11.45 7.03
CA ASN A 147 -10.24 10.59 6.65
C ASN A 147 -9.90 9.78 5.40
N ALA A 148 -9.97 8.48 5.49
CA ALA A 148 -9.77 7.61 4.34
C ALA A 148 -11.02 7.54 3.45
N GLY A 149 -10.79 7.43 2.15
CA GLY A 149 -11.82 7.16 1.16
C GLY A 149 -12.31 5.72 1.21
N SER A 150 -13.46 5.45 0.60
CA SER A 150 -13.99 4.10 0.47
C SER A 150 -13.16 3.26 -0.50
N VAL A 151 -13.09 1.95 -0.25
CA VAL A 151 -12.52 0.97 -1.17
C VAL A 151 -13.63 0.13 -1.76
N THR A 152 -13.75 0.15 -3.08
CA THR A 152 -14.65 -0.73 -3.84
C THR A 152 -13.82 -1.65 -4.70
N PHE A 153 -13.96 -2.94 -4.51
CA PHE A 153 -13.24 -3.96 -5.25
C PHE A 153 -14.22 -4.92 -5.94
N SER A 154 -14.01 -5.15 -7.23
CA SER A 154 -14.71 -6.19 -7.99
C SER A 154 -13.68 -7.06 -8.68
N GLY A 155 -13.58 -8.31 -8.26
CA GLY A 155 -12.64 -9.28 -8.80
C GLY A 155 -13.38 -10.48 -9.40
N SER A 156 -12.98 -10.91 -10.60
CA SER A 156 -13.50 -12.12 -11.24
C SER A 156 -12.46 -12.77 -12.14
N GLY A 157 -12.52 -14.08 -12.25
CA GLY A 157 -11.59 -14.89 -13.03
C GLY A 157 -11.56 -16.32 -12.56
N ASP A 158 -10.59 -17.09 -13.03
CA ASP A 158 -10.45 -18.47 -12.56
C ASP A 158 -9.70 -18.54 -11.23
N LEU A 159 -8.65 -17.72 -11.04
CA LEU A 159 -7.66 -18.00 -10.02
C LEU A 159 -7.04 -16.73 -9.41
N VAL A 160 -6.98 -16.69 -8.08
CA VAL A 160 -6.02 -15.87 -7.33
C VAL A 160 -5.15 -16.83 -6.50
N VAL A 161 -3.84 -16.83 -6.77
CA VAL A 161 -2.91 -17.75 -6.07
C VAL A 161 -1.68 -17.01 -5.58
N THR A 162 -1.32 -17.28 -4.33
CA THR A 162 0.01 -16.95 -3.80
C THR A 162 0.70 -18.24 -3.37
N LYS A 163 1.93 -18.46 -3.82
CA LYS A 163 2.70 -19.67 -3.51
C LYS A 163 3.75 -19.43 -2.42
N GLY A 164 4.18 -18.20 -2.22
CA GLY A 164 5.21 -17.87 -1.24
C GLY A 164 4.70 -17.80 0.20
N ILE A 165 5.64 -17.91 1.13
CA ILE A 165 5.41 -17.69 2.55
C ILE A 165 5.03 -16.20 2.77
N ASP A 166 4.18 -15.93 3.75
CA ASP A 166 3.73 -14.58 4.13
C ASP A 166 3.14 -13.77 2.95
N ALA A 167 2.52 -14.45 2.01
CA ALA A 167 1.97 -13.89 0.78
C ALA A 167 0.43 -13.99 0.76
N PRO A 168 -0.30 -12.97 1.27
CA PRO A 168 -1.75 -12.98 1.24
C PRO A 168 -2.30 -12.84 -0.18
N ALA A 169 -3.44 -13.50 -0.46
CA ALA A 169 -4.07 -13.44 -1.78
C ALA A 169 -4.68 -12.07 -2.04
N ILE A 170 -5.51 -11.54 -1.15
CA ILE A 170 -6.20 -10.26 -1.34
C ILE A 170 -6.17 -9.47 -0.03
N VAL A 171 -5.70 -8.23 -0.11
CA VAL A 171 -5.70 -7.27 1.00
C VAL A 171 -6.53 -6.06 0.59
N LEU A 172 -7.59 -5.76 1.34
CA LEU A 172 -8.44 -4.59 1.13
C LEU A 172 -8.42 -3.74 2.39
N GLN A 173 -8.04 -2.47 2.28
CA GLN A 173 -7.90 -1.60 3.44
C GLN A 173 -8.44 -0.20 3.19
N SER A 174 -9.17 0.34 4.18
CA SER A 174 -9.46 1.77 4.29
C SER A 174 -9.03 2.22 5.68
N ILE A 175 -7.99 3.04 5.77
CA ILE A 175 -7.29 3.36 7.01
C ILE A 175 -7.25 4.87 7.20
N GLY A 176 -7.92 5.37 8.25
CA GLY A 176 -7.75 6.72 8.75
C GLY A 176 -6.64 6.75 9.79
N GLY A 177 -5.81 7.80 9.80
CA GLY A 177 -4.79 7.99 10.81
C GLY A 177 -3.43 7.34 10.54
N GLY A 178 -3.16 7.01 9.28
CA GLY A 178 -1.87 6.45 8.86
C GLY A 178 -1.81 4.94 8.93
N GLY A 179 -0.90 4.35 8.17
CA GLY A 179 -0.71 2.90 8.10
C GLY A 179 -0.55 2.39 6.67
N GLY A 180 -1.03 1.19 6.43
CA GLY A 180 -0.94 0.53 5.13
C GLY A 180 -0.48 -0.92 5.27
N TRP A 181 0.22 -1.40 4.26
CA TRP A 181 0.75 -2.76 4.20
C TRP A 181 2.29 -2.75 4.18
N ILE A 182 2.88 -3.67 4.89
CA ILE A 182 4.32 -3.94 4.81
C ILE A 182 4.57 -5.44 4.86
N GLY A 183 5.37 -5.96 3.92
CA GLY A 183 5.65 -7.39 3.81
C GLY A 183 6.60 -7.86 4.89
N ASN A 184 7.80 -7.29 4.98
CA ASN A 184 8.80 -7.69 5.96
C ASN A 184 9.52 -6.48 6.57
N VAL A 185 9.75 -6.54 7.89
CA VAL A 185 10.51 -5.51 8.64
C VAL A 185 11.58 -6.19 9.48
N GLY A 186 12.82 -5.80 9.26
CA GLY A 186 13.97 -6.38 9.99
C GLY A 186 14.12 -5.89 11.43
N SER A 187 13.43 -4.82 11.82
CA SER A 187 13.49 -4.25 13.18
C SER A 187 12.08 -3.86 13.65
N ASN A 188 11.84 -2.59 13.98
CA ASN A 188 10.54 -2.16 14.51
C ASN A 188 9.62 -1.62 13.40
N ALA A 189 8.33 -1.91 13.51
CA ALA A 189 7.29 -1.31 12.66
C ALA A 189 6.36 -0.43 13.50
N THR A 190 6.15 0.80 13.04
CA THR A 190 5.14 1.71 13.59
C THR A 190 4.10 1.98 12.50
N LEU A 191 2.86 1.57 12.75
CA LEU A 191 1.74 1.81 11.85
C LEU A 191 0.80 2.82 12.50
N GLY A 192 0.59 3.93 11.83
CA GLY A 192 -0.24 5.02 12.32
C GLY A 192 0.52 6.33 12.42
N ALA A 193 -0.23 7.43 12.41
CA ALA A 193 0.32 8.76 12.58
C ALA A 193 0.21 9.21 14.02
N THR A 194 1.21 9.95 14.49
CA THR A 194 1.19 10.56 15.82
C THR A 194 0.47 11.91 15.79
N HIS A 195 -0.31 12.21 16.86
CA HIS A 195 -0.98 13.50 17.06
C HIS A 195 -1.98 13.93 15.97
N ILE A 196 -2.78 13.03 15.43
CA ILE A 196 -3.90 13.36 14.56
C ILE A 196 -5.11 13.84 15.37
N GLY A 197 -5.76 14.93 14.94
CA GLY A 197 -6.95 15.46 15.62
C GLY A 197 -8.20 14.60 15.41
N SER A 198 -8.44 14.13 14.18
CA SER A 198 -9.50 13.16 13.87
C SER A 198 -9.12 12.26 12.69
N ALA A 199 -9.53 11.00 12.77
CA ALA A 199 -9.25 10.01 11.74
C ALA A 199 -10.41 9.03 11.61
N ASN A 200 -10.99 8.95 10.41
CA ASN A 200 -12.07 8.02 10.11
C ASN A 200 -11.69 7.14 8.92
N SER A 201 -12.09 5.87 8.97
CA SER A 201 -12.01 4.97 7.84
C SER A 201 -13.21 5.14 6.91
N GLY A 202 -13.03 4.87 5.63
CA GLY A 202 -14.13 4.71 4.68
C GLY A 202 -14.70 3.28 4.71
N SER A 203 -15.76 3.05 3.97
CA SER A 203 -16.33 1.71 3.81
C SER A 203 -15.52 0.85 2.84
N ILE A 204 -15.56 -0.47 3.05
CA ILE A 204 -15.03 -1.45 2.11
C ILE A 204 -16.20 -2.24 1.53
N ARG A 205 -16.29 -2.28 0.19
CA ARG A 205 -17.24 -3.11 -0.55
C ARG A 205 -16.45 -4.04 -1.48
N ALA A 206 -16.64 -5.34 -1.35
CA ALA A 206 -15.97 -6.33 -2.18
C ALA A 206 -16.97 -7.26 -2.86
N THR A 207 -16.82 -7.43 -4.15
CA THR A 207 -17.47 -8.48 -4.93
C THR A 207 -16.40 -9.38 -5.49
N ILE A 208 -16.32 -10.62 -5.03
CA ILE A 208 -15.24 -11.55 -5.32
C ILE A 208 -15.83 -12.79 -5.98
N ASN A 209 -15.63 -12.93 -7.29
CA ASN A 209 -16.18 -13.98 -8.14
C ASN A 209 -15.04 -14.78 -8.83
N TYR A 210 -13.99 -15.10 -8.10
CA TYR A 210 -12.97 -16.05 -8.57
C TYR A 210 -13.43 -17.47 -8.32
N LYS A 211 -13.12 -18.40 -9.25
CA LYS A 211 -13.42 -19.82 -9.05
C LYS A 211 -12.57 -20.42 -7.91
N SER A 212 -11.36 -19.93 -7.74
CA SER A 212 -10.47 -20.37 -6.65
C SER A 212 -9.60 -19.21 -6.13
N ILE A 213 -9.44 -19.17 -4.80
CA ILE A 213 -8.49 -18.28 -4.11
C ILE A 213 -7.66 -19.18 -3.20
N GLN A 214 -6.34 -19.20 -3.38
CA GLN A 214 -5.43 -20.09 -2.68
C GLN A 214 -4.18 -19.36 -2.17
N THR A 215 -3.77 -19.69 -0.97
CA THR A 215 -2.45 -19.37 -0.42
C THR A 215 -1.75 -20.69 -0.12
N ILE A 216 -0.61 -20.96 -0.77
CA ILE A 216 0.03 -22.29 -0.74
C ILE A 216 1.37 -22.22 0.02
N GLY A 217 1.66 -21.17 0.75
CA GLY A 217 2.96 -20.96 1.37
C GLY A 217 3.57 -22.23 1.97
N GLU A 218 4.64 -22.70 1.38
CA GLU A 218 5.44 -23.80 1.92
C GLU A 218 6.57 -23.23 2.79
N ASN A 219 6.78 -23.84 3.96
CA ASN A 219 7.91 -23.55 4.85
C ASN A 219 9.21 -24.12 4.30
#